data_9ff881f1746bc898b086b9f3f04a8393
#
_entry.id   9ff881f1746bc898b086b9f3f04a8393
#
_cell.length_a   1.000
_cell.length_b   1.000
_cell.length_c   1.000
_cell.angle_alpha   90.00
_cell.angle_beta   90.00
_cell.angle_gamma   90.00
#
_symmetry.space_group_name_H-M   'P 1'
#
loop_
_entity.id
_entity.type
_entity.pdbx_description
1 polymer ?
#
loop_
_entity_poly.entity_id
_entity_poly.type
_entity_poly.pdbx_seq_one_letter_code
_entity_poly.pdbx_strand_id
1 'polypeptide(L)'
;MFSIKIILLLLWLAAFGSILTRASVQKIPQPLILILLGSIAALCGFHVELHPEIFLFVFLPPLLFVDAFHMPLREFNQLRVPILFLAFGLVVINTIACGYLIHWILPNLLLSVCFTLAAALSPTDTVAVSSLIEGKPVPSRLLQILSGEALFNDASGLVCFRFATIAALIGEFSYKHAFTSFLFVALGGIVIGAVLAWIAAKIDHVLIRYGFDEAQSQILLVLLLPFLLYAVAESAGCSGILAAVAGCMMLKLSGIIEESAITTRIQANTVLNMVSYTFNALIFLFLGFQLPSLLQKAQLVVHVHNVTMWRLAFVVLIIYSIMFCIRMISIWVSVCMRWSVARLRHIDFEPLSLPASFLLTFAGVRGAVTLAAVLSLPTGLNGTQIFPSRETVIVIATGVIILSLLLASVAIPFCLRFIPPELISKSAREENHARQKLINAALTVLNKAREGFFPPSGKQTSSFSEEEKLMRLETTERLQHLYISRLETEDIVYLENMTHTSHTLRRVRFEFALRLQILRVQRQTMRDMMKQGDINDRTEWKIQEEIDYEEQVIRSQIKRLPRGYKPT
;
A
#
# COMPACT_ATOMS: atom_id res chain seq x y z
N MET A 1 -20.83 -11.76 18.55
CA MET A 1 -19.89 -11.02 19.43
C MET A 1 -18.55 -11.76 19.41
N PHE A 2 -17.47 -11.14 18.90
CA PHE A 2 -16.15 -11.78 18.88
C PHE A 2 -15.70 -12.09 20.31
N SER A 3 -15.45 -13.37 20.62
CA SER A 3 -14.83 -13.71 21.89
C SER A 3 -13.42 -13.09 21.93
N ILE A 4 -13.02 -12.51 23.05
CA ILE A 4 -11.67 -11.96 23.28
C ILE A 4 -10.59 -12.99 22.90
N LYS A 5 -10.86 -14.29 23.16
CA LYS A 5 -9.98 -15.39 22.76
C LYS A 5 -9.73 -15.47 21.26
N ILE A 6 -10.76 -15.21 20.44
CA ILE A 6 -10.66 -15.21 18.97
C ILE A 6 -9.81 -14.04 18.49
N ILE A 7 -10.03 -12.83 19.04
CA ILE A 7 -9.22 -11.66 18.68
C ILE A 7 -7.74 -11.89 19.00
N LEU A 8 -7.44 -12.40 20.20
CA LEU A 8 -6.07 -12.73 20.58
C LEU A 8 -5.47 -13.81 19.67
N LEU A 9 -6.21 -14.85 19.33
CA LEU A 9 -5.77 -15.89 18.41
C LEU A 9 -5.43 -15.30 17.03
N LEU A 10 -6.29 -14.44 16.49
CA LEU A 10 -6.07 -13.78 15.19
C LEU A 10 -4.79 -12.93 15.19
N LEU A 11 -4.57 -12.13 16.23
CA LEU A 11 -3.37 -11.31 16.36
C LEU A 11 -2.10 -12.18 16.50
N TRP A 12 -2.16 -13.28 17.27
CA TRP A 12 -1.05 -14.23 17.39
C TRP A 12 -0.76 -14.94 16.07
N LEU A 13 -1.78 -15.37 15.34
CA LEU A 13 -1.61 -15.99 14.02
C LEU A 13 -1.05 -15.00 12.99
N ALA A 14 -1.45 -13.73 13.06
CA ALA A 14 -0.88 -12.67 12.20
C ALA A 14 0.61 -12.47 12.50
N ALA A 15 0.98 -12.37 13.77
CA ALA A 15 2.38 -12.24 14.18
C ALA A 15 3.20 -13.47 13.81
N PHE A 16 2.68 -14.68 14.07
CA PHE A 16 3.34 -15.93 13.71
C PHE A 16 3.51 -16.10 12.21
N GLY A 17 2.49 -15.75 11.42
CA GLY A 17 2.55 -15.77 9.96
C GLY A 17 3.65 -14.86 9.41
N SER A 18 3.88 -13.69 10.01
CA SER A 18 4.96 -12.80 9.61
C SER A 18 6.35 -13.38 9.92
N ILE A 19 6.49 -14.03 11.06
CA ILE A 19 7.74 -14.72 11.44
C ILE A 19 8.01 -15.88 10.45
N LEU A 20 6.98 -16.66 10.13
CA LEU A 20 7.09 -17.80 9.22
C LEU A 20 7.45 -17.36 7.79
N THR A 21 6.90 -16.23 7.33
CA THR A 21 7.26 -15.63 6.02
C THR A 21 8.75 -15.28 5.97
N ARG A 22 9.29 -14.68 7.04
CA ARG A 22 10.72 -14.37 7.14
C ARG A 22 11.57 -15.63 7.21
N ALA A 23 11.14 -16.64 7.96
CA ALA A 23 11.83 -17.93 8.08
C ALA A 23 11.89 -18.72 6.76
N SER A 24 10.87 -18.58 5.90
CA SER A 24 10.83 -19.21 4.57
C SER A 24 11.73 -18.52 3.54
N VAL A 25 12.61 -17.60 3.97
CA VAL A 25 13.51 -16.81 3.10
C VAL A 25 12.72 -16.07 2.01
N GLN A 26 11.51 -15.61 2.33
CA GLN A 26 10.61 -14.90 1.42
C GLN A 26 10.27 -15.64 0.11
N LYS A 27 10.38 -16.97 0.11
CA LYS A 27 10.01 -17.80 -1.06
C LYS A 27 8.49 -17.90 -1.23
N ILE A 28 7.76 -17.92 -0.12
CA ILE A 28 6.30 -18.01 -0.10
C ILE A 28 5.74 -16.64 0.30
N PRO A 29 4.82 -16.06 -0.48
CA PRO A 29 4.19 -14.79 -0.15
C PRO A 29 3.42 -14.86 1.16
N GLN A 30 3.50 -13.80 1.97
CA GLN A 30 2.80 -13.70 3.25
C GLN A 30 1.29 -13.99 3.16
N PRO A 31 0.53 -13.47 2.17
CA PRO A 31 -0.89 -13.79 2.04
C PRO A 31 -1.20 -15.28 1.99
N LEU A 32 -0.41 -16.06 1.25
CA LEU A 32 -0.63 -17.52 1.15
C LEU A 32 -0.39 -18.23 2.49
N ILE A 33 0.64 -17.80 3.24
CA ILE A 33 0.94 -18.35 4.57
C ILE A 33 -0.21 -18.04 5.54
N LEU A 34 -0.73 -16.81 5.52
CA LEU A 34 -1.82 -16.39 6.38
C LEU A 34 -3.14 -17.11 6.03
N ILE A 35 -3.45 -17.29 4.76
CA ILE A 35 -4.60 -18.09 4.31
C ILE A 35 -4.47 -19.53 4.80
N LEU A 36 -3.29 -20.13 4.66
CA LEU A 36 -3.04 -21.49 5.13
C LEU A 36 -3.20 -21.60 6.66
N LEU A 37 -2.63 -20.69 7.43
CA LEU A 37 -2.76 -20.65 8.89
C LEU A 37 -4.21 -20.48 9.34
N GLY A 38 -4.95 -19.57 8.69
CA GLY A 38 -6.39 -19.39 8.94
C GLY A 38 -7.19 -20.66 8.64
N SER A 39 -6.87 -21.36 7.54
CA SER A 39 -7.53 -22.62 7.16
C SER A 39 -7.23 -23.73 8.17
N ILE A 40 -5.99 -23.86 8.62
CA ILE A 40 -5.61 -24.85 9.65
C ILE A 40 -6.35 -24.55 10.96
N ALA A 41 -6.39 -23.30 11.39
CA ALA A 41 -7.08 -22.91 12.61
C ALA A 41 -8.60 -23.21 12.52
N ALA A 42 -9.22 -22.97 11.37
CA ALA A 42 -10.62 -23.34 11.12
C ALA A 42 -10.85 -24.86 11.19
N LEU A 43 -9.95 -25.66 10.65
CA LEU A 43 -10.01 -27.14 10.73
C LEU A 43 -9.78 -27.63 12.18
N CYS A 44 -9.03 -26.89 13.00
CA CYS A 44 -8.87 -27.17 14.44
C CYS A 44 -10.09 -26.80 15.29
N GLY A 45 -11.19 -26.36 14.67
CA GLY A 45 -12.46 -26.06 15.36
C GLY A 45 -12.65 -24.61 15.78
N PHE A 46 -11.74 -23.69 15.41
CA PHE A 46 -11.97 -22.27 15.62
C PHE A 46 -12.85 -21.73 14.49
N HIS A 47 -14.08 -21.34 14.82
CA HIS A 47 -15.01 -20.76 13.87
C HIS A 47 -15.10 -19.26 14.04
N VAL A 48 -14.86 -18.53 12.99
CA VAL A 48 -14.97 -17.06 12.96
C VAL A 48 -16.02 -16.70 11.91
N GLU A 49 -17.15 -16.20 12.36
CA GLU A 49 -18.18 -15.67 11.46
C GLU A 49 -17.76 -14.26 11.05
N LEU A 50 -17.58 -14.06 9.77
CA LEU A 50 -17.28 -12.76 9.19
C LEU A 50 -18.60 -12.04 8.93
N HIS A 51 -18.88 -11.00 9.71
CA HIS A 51 -19.97 -10.07 9.44
C HIS A 51 -19.51 -9.06 8.39
N PRO A 52 -20.02 -9.11 7.15
CA PRO A 52 -19.51 -8.30 6.04
C PRO A 52 -19.60 -6.80 6.31
N GLU A 53 -20.66 -6.34 6.98
CA GLU A 53 -20.86 -4.93 7.33
C GLU A 53 -19.76 -4.41 8.27
N ILE A 54 -19.44 -5.20 9.32
CA ILE A 54 -18.35 -4.87 10.25
C ILE A 54 -17.01 -4.89 9.52
N PHE A 55 -16.80 -5.86 8.64
CA PHE A 55 -15.59 -5.96 7.85
C PHE A 55 -15.39 -4.74 6.97
N LEU A 56 -16.40 -4.34 6.22
CA LEU A 56 -16.34 -3.17 5.33
C LEU A 56 -16.14 -1.87 6.11
N PHE A 57 -16.75 -1.74 7.30
CA PHE A 57 -16.63 -0.54 8.13
C PHE A 57 -15.28 -0.43 8.85
N VAL A 58 -14.78 -1.55 9.41
CA VAL A 58 -13.60 -1.53 10.28
C VAL A 58 -12.30 -1.58 9.49
N PHE A 59 -12.23 -2.42 8.45
CA PHE A 59 -10.97 -2.68 7.74
C PHE A 59 -10.77 -1.78 6.52
N LEU A 60 -11.81 -1.55 5.73
CA LEU A 60 -11.66 -0.92 4.42
C LEU A 60 -11.30 0.58 4.49
N PRO A 61 -11.98 1.43 5.31
CA PRO A 61 -11.69 2.86 5.34
C PRO A 61 -10.25 3.18 5.76
N PRO A 62 -9.69 2.62 6.85
CA PRO A 62 -8.31 2.93 7.23
C PRO A 62 -7.28 2.37 6.24
N LEU A 63 -7.52 1.20 5.63
CA LEU A 63 -6.62 0.64 4.63
C LEU A 63 -6.51 1.55 3.41
N LEU A 64 -7.64 1.90 2.82
CA LEU A 64 -7.67 2.78 1.65
C LEU A 64 -7.17 4.20 1.97
N PHE A 65 -7.41 4.68 3.19
CA PHE A 65 -6.85 5.94 3.65
C PHE A 65 -5.31 5.88 3.70
N VAL A 66 -4.73 4.79 4.22
CA VAL A 66 -3.28 4.61 4.26
C VAL A 66 -2.70 4.46 2.86
N ASP A 67 -3.36 3.74 1.96
CA ASP A 67 -2.93 3.62 0.56
C ASP A 67 -2.96 4.98 -0.15
N ALA A 68 -4.00 5.80 0.07
CA ALA A 68 -4.08 7.18 -0.42
C ALA A 68 -3.00 8.08 0.22
N PHE A 69 -2.66 7.84 1.50
CA PHE A 69 -1.62 8.56 2.21
C PHE A 69 -0.23 8.32 1.59
N HIS A 70 0.07 7.09 1.18
CA HIS A 70 1.35 6.76 0.55
C HIS A 70 1.40 7.09 -0.95
N MET A 71 0.25 7.38 -1.57
CA MET A 71 0.21 7.68 -2.99
C MET A 71 0.83 9.06 -3.30
N PRO A 72 1.85 9.15 -4.19
CA PRO A 72 2.46 10.41 -4.56
C PRO A 72 1.52 11.20 -5.49
N LEU A 73 1.10 12.42 -5.06
CA LEU A 73 0.11 13.23 -5.77
C LEU A 73 0.60 13.74 -7.14
N ARG A 74 1.90 14.03 -7.26
CA ARG A 74 2.50 14.51 -8.51
C ARG A 74 2.42 13.45 -9.59
N GLU A 75 2.84 12.24 -9.28
CA GLU A 75 2.84 11.09 -10.17
C GLU A 75 1.41 10.65 -10.50
N PHE A 76 0.50 10.70 -9.52
CA PHE A 76 -0.93 10.49 -9.76
C PHE A 76 -1.46 11.46 -10.82
N ASN A 77 -1.15 12.75 -10.73
CA ASN A 77 -1.60 13.74 -11.71
C ASN A 77 -1.03 13.48 -13.13
N GLN A 78 0.20 12.97 -13.22
CA GLN A 78 0.81 12.58 -14.50
C GLN A 78 0.19 11.31 -15.09
N LEU A 79 -0.21 10.36 -14.23
CA LEU A 79 -0.76 9.06 -14.62
C LEU A 79 -2.29 8.99 -14.47
N ARG A 80 -2.97 10.11 -14.22
CA ARG A 80 -4.42 10.14 -13.95
C ARG A 80 -5.28 9.48 -15.02
N VAL A 81 -4.92 9.64 -16.30
CA VAL A 81 -5.70 9.06 -17.40
C VAL A 81 -5.71 7.53 -17.35
N PRO A 82 -4.57 6.82 -17.35
CA PRO A 82 -4.58 5.36 -17.23
C PRO A 82 -5.15 4.89 -15.88
N ILE A 83 -4.86 5.57 -14.77
CA ILE A 83 -5.37 5.19 -13.45
C ILE A 83 -6.90 5.25 -13.43
N LEU A 84 -7.49 6.40 -13.79
CA LEU A 84 -8.94 6.56 -13.78
C LEU A 84 -9.65 5.66 -14.80
N PHE A 85 -9.03 5.43 -15.98
CA PHE A 85 -9.57 4.48 -16.94
C PHE A 85 -9.58 3.04 -16.39
N LEU A 86 -8.50 2.60 -15.76
CA LEU A 86 -8.44 1.26 -15.17
C LEU A 86 -9.32 1.15 -13.92
N ALA A 87 -9.43 2.21 -13.12
CA ALA A 87 -10.20 2.20 -11.89
C ALA A 87 -11.73 2.26 -12.11
N PHE A 88 -12.20 3.01 -13.09
CA PHE A 88 -13.63 3.16 -13.37
C PHE A 88 -14.03 2.48 -14.68
N GLY A 89 -13.29 2.74 -15.77
CA GLY A 89 -13.62 2.19 -17.10
C GLY A 89 -13.49 0.68 -17.16
N LEU A 90 -12.36 0.12 -16.68
CA LEU A 90 -12.17 -1.32 -16.64
C LEU A 90 -13.21 -2.02 -15.78
N VAL A 91 -13.58 -1.44 -14.61
CA VAL A 91 -14.58 -2.03 -13.71
C VAL A 91 -15.94 -2.13 -14.40
N VAL A 92 -16.38 -1.06 -15.07
CA VAL A 92 -17.65 -1.06 -15.82
C VAL A 92 -17.59 -2.02 -17.01
N ILE A 93 -16.51 -1.98 -17.80
CA ILE A 93 -16.30 -2.88 -18.93
C ILE A 93 -16.30 -4.34 -18.46
N ASN A 94 -15.56 -4.62 -17.38
CA ASN A 94 -15.47 -5.96 -16.81
C ASN A 94 -16.83 -6.45 -16.29
N THR A 95 -17.57 -5.59 -15.56
CA THR A 95 -18.90 -5.93 -15.07
C THR A 95 -19.85 -6.29 -16.21
N ILE A 96 -19.89 -5.49 -17.27
CA ILE A 96 -20.79 -5.70 -18.40
C ILE A 96 -20.32 -6.90 -19.25
N ALA A 97 -19.08 -6.87 -19.75
CA ALA A 97 -18.58 -7.90 -20.65
C ALA A 97 -18.49 -9.28 -19.97
N CYS A 98 -17.93 -9.33 -18.75
CA CYS A 98 -17.81 -10.56 -18.00
C CYS A 98 -19.20 -11.08 -17.56
N GLY A 99 -20.13 -10.17 -17.18
CA GLY A 99 -21.50 -10.55 -16.83
C GLY A 99 -22.24 -11.26 -17.98
N TYR A 100 -22.17 -10.73 -19.20
CA TYR A 100 -22.75 -11.40 -20.38
C TYR A 100 -22.03 -12.71 -20.70
N LEU A 101 -20.71 -12.76 -20.64
CA LEU A 101 -19.95 -13.98 -20.91
C LEU A 101 -20.18 -15.06 -19.85
N ILE A 102 -20.33 -14.70 -18.57
CA ILE A 102 -20.72 -15.65 -17.50
C ILE A 102 -22.13 -16.20 -17.76
N HIS A 103 -23.08 -15.36 -18.16
CA HIS A 103 -24.43 -15.81 -18.48
C HIS A 103 -24.43 -16.77 -19.68
N TRP A 104 -23.59 -16.52 -20.69
CA TRP A 104 -23.42 -17.42 -21.82
C TRP A 104 -22.86 -18.80 -21.43
N ILE A 105 -21.93 -18.86 -20.44
CA ILE A 105 -21.34 -20.10 -19.92
C ILE A 105 -22.31 -20.80 -18.96
N LEU A 106 -23.01 -20.02 -18.14
CA LEU A 106 -23.95 -20.49 -17.12
C LEU A 106 -25.35 -19.94 -17.38
N PRO A 107 -26.07 -20.44 -18.41
CA PRO A 107 -27.37 -19.89 -18.82
C PRO A 107 -28.47 -20.08 -17.75
N ASN A 108 -28.25 -20.99 -16.80
CA ASN A 108 -29.17 -21.23 -15.67
C ASN A 108 -29.14 -20.12 -14.61
N LEU A 109 -28.11 -19.24 -14.63
CA LEU A 109 -28.05 -18.09 -13.74
C LEU A 109 -28.73 -16.88 -14.36
N LEU A 110 -29.49 -16.13 -13.56
CA LEU A 110 -30.06 -14.86 -13.99
C LEU A 110 -28.97 -13.91 -14.44
N LEU A 111 -29.18 -13.13 -15.48
CA LEU A 111 -28.22 -12.17 -16.02
C LEU A 111 -27.78 -11.15 -14.95
N SER A 112 -28.69 -10.69 -14.11
CA SER A 112 -28.41 -9.79 -12.99
C SER A 112 -27.48 -10.42 -11.93
N VAL A 113 -27.61 -11.73 -11.68
CA VAL A 113 -26.71 -12.49 -10.80
C VAL A 113 -25.30 -12.57 -11.43
N CYS A 114 -25.23 -12.77 -12.75
CA CYS A 114 -23.94 -12.77 -13.46
C CYS A 114 -23.26 -11.40 -13.42
N PHE A 115 -24.01 -10.30 -13.53
CA PHE A 115 -23.48 -8.96 -13.33
C PHE A 115 -23.02 -8.72 -11.88
N THR A 116 -23.76 -9.22 -10.89
CA THR A 116 -23.37 -9.15 -9.48
C THR A 116 -22.04 -9.87 -9.25
N LEU A 117 -21.87 -11.08 -9.78
CA LEU A 117 -20.62 -11.83 -9.70
C LEU A 117 -19.47 -11.10 -10.41
N ALA A 118 -19.70 -10.61 -11.63
CA ALA A 118 -18.69 -9.86 -12.40
C ALA A 118 -18.27 -8.58 -11.69
N ALA A 119 -19.21 -7.82 -11.11
CA ALA A 119 -18.94 -6.62 -10.34
C ALA A 119 -18.14 -6.91 -9.06
N ALA A 120 -18.52 -7.95 -8.32
CA ALA A 120 -17.78 -8.39 -7.12
C ALA A 120 -16.35 -8.82 -7.43
N LEU A 121 -16.11 -9.41 -8.60
CA LEU A 121 -14.80 -9.85 -9.07
C LEU A 121 -13.99 -8.71 -9.72
N SER A 122 -14.56 -7.53 -9.95
CA SER A 122 -13.87 -6.42 -10.62
C SER A 122 -12.76 -5.77 -9.78
N PRO A 123 -12.90 -5.53 -8.46
CA PRO A 123 -11.86 -4.98 -7.62
C PRO A 123 -10.58 -5.82 -7.63
N THR A 124 -9.43 -5.15 -7.51
CA THR A 124 -8.12 -5.81 -7.49
C THR A 124 -7.36 -5.48 -6.21
N ASP A 125 -6.74 -6.47 -5.61
CA ASP A 125 -6.02 -6.38 -4.34
C ASP A 125 -4.53 -6.09 -4.56
N THR A 126 -4.13 -4.85 -4.31
CA THR A 126 -2.71 -4.45 -4.39
C THR A 126 -1.87 -4.95 -3.23
N VAL A 127 -2.47 -5.27 -2.08
CA VAL A 127 -1.73 -5.73 -0.92
C VAL A 127 -1.13 -7.11 -1.19
N ALA A 128 -1.92 -8.00 -1.79
CA ALA A 128 -1.41 -9.29 -2.24
C ALA A 128 -0.27 -9.11 -3.25
N VAL A 129 -0.40 -8.16 -4.18
CA VAL A 129 0.62 -7.88 -5.20
C VAL A 129 1.88 -7.26 -4.59
N SER A 130 1.75 -6.27 -3.71
CA SER A 130 2.90 -5.60 -3.08
C SER A 130 3.75 -6.58 -2.27
N SER A 131 3.11 -7.53 -1.56
CA SER A 131 3.82 -8.59 -0.84
C SER A 131 4.59 -9.56 -1.77
N LEU A 132 4.10 -9.77 -3.01
CA LEU A 132 4.78 -10.59 -4.04
C LEU A 132 5.98 -9.89 -4.67
N ILE A 133 5.98 -8.56 -4.66
CA ILE A 133 6.98 -7.70 -5.29
C ILE A 133 8.04 -7.22 -4.27
N GLU A 134 7.73 -7.31 -2.98
CA GLU A 134 8.60 -6.84 -1.90
C GLU A 134 10.04 -7.37 -2.04
N GLY A 135 11.02 -6.47 -1.95
CA GLY A 135 12.43 -6.80 -2.11
C GLY A 135 12.89 -7.08 -3.55
N LYS A 136 12.02 -6.96 -4.56
CA LYS A 136 12.36 -7.13 -5.97
C LYS A 136 12.43 -5.78 -6.69
N PRO A 137 13.32 -5.64 -7.67
CA PRO A 137 13.42 -4.41 -8.46
C PRO A 137 12.22 -4.31 -9.41
N VAL A 138 11.32 -3.36 -9.17
CA VAL A 138 10.15 -3.08 -10.01
C VAL A 138 10.16 -1.61 -10.42
N PRO A 139 9.87 -1.29 -11.69
CA PRO A 139 9.75 0.10 -12.12
C PRO A 139 8.68 0.84 -11.30
N SER A 140 9.04 1.99 -10.72
CA SER A 140 8.16 2.80 -9.87
C SER A 140 6.82 3.15 -10.55
N ARG A 141 6.87 3.41 -11.86
CA ARG A 141 5.68 3.73 -12.67
C ARG A 141 4.64 2.61 -12.68
N LEU A 142 5.07 1.33 -12.71
CA LEU A 142 4.12 0.21 -12.69
C LEU A 142 3.45 0.10 -11.31
N LEU A 143 4.22 0.30 -10.24
CA LEU A 143 3.68 0.33 -8.89
C LEU A 143 2.67 1.46 -8.70
N GLN A 144 2.96 2.66 -9.22
CA GLN A 144 2.07 3.82 -9.14
C GLN A 144 0.75 3.59 -9.89
N ILE A 145 0.79 2.94 -11.07
CA ILE A 145 -0.43 2.58 -11.81
C ILE A 145 -1.26 1.57 -11.02
N LEU A 146 -0.61 0.51 -10.48
CA LEU A 146 -1.30 -0.53 -9.70
C LEU A 146 -1.93 0.03 -8.43
N SER A 147 -1.16 0.80 -7.64
CA SER A 147 -1.67 1.40 -6.40
C SER A 147 -2.77 2.43 -6.69
N GLY A 148 -2.62 3.22 -7.76
CA GLY A 148 -3.65 4.18 -8.15
C GLY A 148 -4.93 3.53 -8.69
N GLU A 149 -4.81 2.45 -9.44
CA GLU A 149 -5.95 1.67 -9.91
C GLU A 149 -6.73 1.10 -8.72
N ALA A 150 -6.05 0.36 -7.83
CA ALA A 150 -6.71 -0.31 -6.72
C ALA A 150 -7.38 0.66 -5.74
N LEU A 151 -6.78 1.83 -5.53
CA LEU A 151 -7.35 2.83 -4.64
C LEU A 151 -8.79 3.24 -5.00
N PHE A 152 -9.12 3.28 -6.29
CA PHE A 152 -10.43 3.70 -6.77
C PHE A 152 -11.32 2.54 -7.28
N ASN A 153 -10.72 1.41 -7.71
CA ASN A 153 -11.49 0.31 -8.28
C ASN A 153 -12.32 -0.44 -7.23
N ASP A 154 -11.87 -0.47 -5.97
CA ASP A 154 -12.63 -1.05 -4.86
C ASP A 154 -13.96 -0.31 -4.67
N ALA A 155 -13.91 1.01 -4.68
CA ALA A 155 -15.10 1.84 -4.57
C ALA A 155 -16.02 1.67 -5.79
N SER A 156 -15.50 1.74 -7.01
CA SER A 156 -16.29 1.60 -8.23
C SER A 156 -16.89 0.20 -8.34
N GLY A 157 -16.13 -0.84 -7.98
CA GLY A 157 -16.61 -2.23 -7.99
C GLY A 157 -17.73 -2.48 -7.00
N LEU A 158 -17.61 -1.97 -5.76
CA LEU A 158 -18.67 -2.11 -4.76
C LEU A 158 -19.94 -1.34 -5.13
N VAL A 159 -19.82 -0.18 -5.77
CA VAL A 159 -20.99 0.53 -6.28
C VAL A 159 -21.67 -0.27 -7.40
N CYS A 160 -20.92 -0.78 -8.40
CA CYS A 160 -21.45 -1.66 -9.43
C CYS A 160 -22.09 -2.91 -8.83
N PHE A 161 -21.46 -3.51 -7.81
CA PHE A 161 -21.98 -4.68 -7.09
C PHE A 161 -23.31 -4.39 -6.41
N ARG A 162 -23.43 -3.26 -5.67
CA ARG A 162 -24.69 -2.86 -5.02
C ARG A 162 -25.82 -2.72 -6.05
N PHE A 163 -25.56 -2.05 -7.19
CA PHE A 163 -26.59 -1.90 -8.24
C PHE A 163 -26.97 -3.22 -8.89
N ALA A 164 -26.00 -4.08 -9.20
CA ALA A 164 -26.28 -5.38 -9.77
C ALA A 164 -27.06 -6.28 -8.79
N THR A 165 -26.75 -6.20 -7.49
CA THR A 165 -27.46 -6.92 -6.43
C THR A 165 -28.91 -6.45 -6.30
N ILE A 166 -29.16 -5.14 -6.32
CA ILE A 166 -30.51 -4.57 -6.29
C ILE A 166 -31.28 -5.01 -7.53
N ALA A 167 -30.69 -4.97 -8.72
CA ALA A 167 -31.32 -5.45 -9.95
C ALA A 167 -31.64 -6.94 -9.91
N ALA A 168 -30.84 -7.76 -9.23
CA ALA A 168 -31.10 -9.18 -9.05
C ALA A 168 -32.26 -9.46 -8.09
N LEU A 169 -32.51 -8.59 -7.12
CA LEU A 169 -33.59 -8.71 -6.13
C LEU A 169 -34.93 -8.16 -6.64
N ILE A 170 -34.92 -7.03 -7.34
CA ILE A 170 -36.14 -6.33 -7.80
C ILE A 170 -36.60 -6.88 -9.15
N GLY A 171 -35.69 -7.42 -9.97
CA GLY A 171 -36.01 -7.95 -11.32
C GLY A 171 -36.09 -6.88 -12.42
N GLU A 172 -36.03 -5.59 -12.08
CA GLU A 172 -36.03 -4.47 -13.03
C GLU A 172 -34.70 -3.72 -13.02
N PHE A 173 -34.15 -3.45 -14.20
CA PHE A 173 -32.92 -2.70 -14.37
C PHE A 173 -33.12 -1.49 -15.27
N SER A 174 -33.01 -0.29 -14.70
CA SER A 174 -33.03 0.96 -15.46
C SER A 174 -31.63 1.54 -15.58
N TYR A 175 -31.05 1.55 -16.77
CA TYR A 175 -29.70 2.08 -17.05
C TYR A 175 -29.56 3.56 -16.65
N LYS A 176 -30.59 4.39 -16.87
CA LYS A 176 -30.56 5.80 -16.49
C LYS A 176 -30.51 5.99 -14.98
N HIS A 177 -31.35 5.29 -14.24
CA HIS A 177 -31.34 5.35 -12.77
C HIS A 177 -30.04 4.79 -12.19
N ALA A 178 -29.51 3.71 -12.72
CA ALA A 178 -28.25 3.13 -12.29
C ALA A 178 -27.10 4.14 -12.51
N PHE A 179 -27.01 4.77 -13.67
CA PHE A 179 -25.95 5.72 -13.98
C PHE A 179 -26.02 7.00 -13.13
N THR A 180 -27.22 7.61 -13.00
CA THR A 180 -27.39 8.83 -12.19
C THR A 180 -27.12 8.57 -10.72
N SER A 181 -27.59 7.45 -10.18
CA SER A 181 -27.32 7.06 -8.80
C SER A 181 -25.84 6.73 -8.57
N PHE A 182 -25.18 6.05 -9.52
CA PHE A 182 -23.74 5.83 -9.47
C PHE A 182 -22.98 7.15 -9.37
N LEU A 183 -23.32 8.10 -10.22
CA LEU A 183 -22.64 9.39 -10.23
C LEU A 183 -22.90 10.16 -8.93
N PHE A 184 -24.14 10.15 -8.41
CA PHE A 184 -24.49 10.77 -7.15
C PHE A 184 -23.73 10.16 -5.96
N VAL A 185 -23.73 8.84 -5.86
CA VAL A 185 -23.04 8.10 -4.77
C VAL A 185 -21.53 8.33 -4.82
N ALA A 186 -20.93 8.31 -6.02
CA ALA A 186 -19.50 8.51 -6.19
C ALA A 186 -19.08 9.96 -5.93
N LEU A 187 -19.70 10.94 -6.60
CA LEU A 187 -19.36 12.35 -6.46
C LEU A 187 -19.72 12.87 -5.06
N GLY A 188 -20.86 12.45 -4.51
CA GLY A 188 -21.27 12.79 -3.15
C GLY A 188 -20.24 12.33 -2.13
N GLY A 189 -19.74 11.10 -2.26
CA GLY A 189 -18.68 10.58 -1.40
C GLY A 189 -17.40 11.43 -1.48
N ILE A 190 -16.95 11.74 -2.69
CA ILE A 190 -15.75 12.57 -2.91
C ILE A 190 -15.92 13.96 -2.27
N VAL A 191 -17.05 14.61 -2.48
CA VAL A 191 -17.32 15.96 -1.94
C VAL A 191 -17.39 15.95 -0.42
N ILE A 192 -18.15 15.02 0.17
CA ILE A 192 -18.26 14.87 1.63
C ILE A 192 -16.88 14.61 2.23
N GLY A 193 -16.11 13.66 1.68
CA GLY A 193 -14.77 13.34 2.15
C GLY A 193 -13.82 14.52 2.09
N ALA A 194 -13.79 15.24 0.97
CA ALA A 194 -12.91 16.39 0.78
C ALA A 194 -13.28 17.54 1.74
N VAL A 195 -14.57 17.85 1.89
CA VAL A 195 -15.05 18.94 2.78
C VAL A 195 -14.75 18.63 4.24
N LEU A 196 -15.08 17.43 4.72
CA LEU A 196 -14.83 17.04 6.12
C LEU A 196 -13.34 16.99 6.43
N ALA A 197 -12.51 16.45 5.53
CA ALA A 197 -11.06 16.43 5.72
C ALA A 197 -10.48 17.86 5.69
N TRP A 198 -10.98 18.74 4.84
CA TRP A 198 -10.58 20.15 4.84
C TRP A 198 -10.94 20.85 6.16
N ILE A 199 -12.13 20.56 6.72
CA ILE A 199 -12.54 21.09 8.03
C ILE A 199 -11.61 20.54 9.12
N ALA A 200 -11.35 19.23 9.14
CA ALA A 200 -10.42 18.60 10.08
C ALA A 200 -9.02 19.22 10.00
N ALA A 201 -8.55 19.44 8.78
CA ALA A 201 -7.29 20.11 8.50
C ALA A 201 -7.26 21.56 9.06
N LYS A 202 -8.32 22.32 8.90
CA LYS A 202 -8.42 23.68 9.45
C LYS A 202 -8.43 23.69 10.97
N ILE A 203 -9.11 22.72 11.59
CA ILE A 203 -9.13 22.58 13.06
C ILE A 203 -7.72 22.28 13.57
N ASP A 204 -7.01 21.32 12.95
CA ASP A 204 -5.65 20.94 13.35
C ASP A 204 -4.68 22.13 13.19
N HIS A 205 -4.73 22.86 12.08
CA HIS A 205 -3.92 24.06 11.87
C HIS A 205 -4.17 25.14 12.94
N VAL A 206 -5.43 25.34 13.34
CA VAL A 206 -5.77 26.27 14.43
C VAL A 206 -5.20 25.77 15.76
N LEU A 207 -5.30 24.48 16.07
CA LEU A 207 -4.75 23.89 17.29
C LEU A 207 -3.23 24.06 17.36
N ILE A 208 -2.52 23.76 16.28
CA ILE A 208 -1.05 23.97 16.18
C ILE A 208 -0.70 25.44 16.46
N ARG A 209 -1.45 26.37 15.87
CA ARG A 209 -1.22 27.82 16.04
C ARG A 209 -1.40 28.30 17.48
N TYR A 210 -2.27 27.66 18.25
CA TYR A 210 -2.48 27.93 19.67
C TYR A 210 -1.52 27.17 20.60
N GLY A 211 -0.55 26.42 20.06
CA GLY A 211 0.47 25.70 20.82
C GLY A 211 0.04 24.33 21.33
N PHE A 212 -1.09 23.78 20.83
CA PHE A 212 -1.51 22.40 21.09
C PHE A 212 -0.90 21.42 20.08
N ASP A 213 0.42 21.52 19.88
CA ASP A 213 1.18 20.64 18.97
C ASP A 213 1.61 19.37 19.71
N GLU A 214 0.63 18.52 20.06
CA GLU A 214 0.88 17.24 20.70
C GLU A 214 0.78 16.11 19.67
N ALA A 215 1.91 15.42 19.41
CA ALA A 215 2.02 14.39 18.40
C ALA A 215 0.97 13.28 18.55
N GLN A 216 0.66 12.87 19.78
CA GLN A 216 -0.30 11.78 20.05
C GLN A 216 -1.72 12.13 19.62
N SER A 217 -2.16 13.36 19.92
CA SER A 217 -3.49 13.86 19.57
C SER A 217 -3.67 13.99 18.07
N GLN A 218 -2.64 14.47 17.36
CA GLN A 218 -2.66 14.57 15.89
C GLN A 218 -2.67 13.19 15.22
N ILE A 219 -1.88 12.24 15.71
CA ILE A 219 -1.86 10.87 15.18
C ILE A 219 -3.21 10.19 15.39
N LEU A 220 -3.83 10.37 16.58
CA LEU A 220 -5.15 9.82 16.88
C LEU A 220 -6.22 10.41 15.95
N LEU A 221 -6.17 11.71 15.67
CA LEU A 221 -7.09 12.37 14.73
C LEU A 221 -6.95 11.76 13.33
N VAL A 222 -5.74 11.62 12.81
CA VAL A 222 -5.48 11.02 11.49
C VAL A 222 -5.94 9.56 11.44
N LEU A 223 -5.79 8.80 12.54
CA LEU A 223 -6.21 7.41 12.63
C LEU A 223 -7.73 7.25 12.64
N LEU A 224 -8.45 8.15 13.31
CA LEU A 224 -9.91 8.10 13.44
C LEU A 224 -10.64 8.75 12.25
N LEU A 225 -9.97 9.65 11.54
CA LEU A 225 -10.55 10.38 10.42
C LEU A 225 -11.19 9.47 9.35
N PRO A 226 -10.58 8.39 8.86
CA PRO A 226 -11.19 7.54 7.84
C PRO A 226 -12.52 6.93 8.27
N PHE A 227 -12.68 6.58 9.55
CA PHE A 227 -13.94 6.05 10.08
C PHE A 227 -15.04 7.13 10.09
N LEU A 228 -14.69 8.36 10.48
CA LEU A 228 -15.62 9.48 10.46
C LEU A 228 -16.08 9.77 9.03
N LEU A 229 -15.14 9.87 8.09
CA LEU A 229 -15.43 10.14 6.68
C LEU A 229 -16.34 9.07 6.08
N TYR A 230 -16.05 7.81 6.37
CA TYR A 230 -16.86 6.68 5.92
C TYR A 230 -18.28 6.73 6.52
N ALA A 231 -18.40 6.89 7.84
CA ALA A 231 -19.70 6.88 8.53
C ALA A 231 -20.61 8.02 8.06
N VAL A 232 -20.09 9.24 7.91
CA VAL A 232 -20.87 10.40 7.46
C VAL A 232 -21.30 10.22 6.00
N ALA A 233 -20.43 9.76 5.12
CA ALA A 233 -20.78 9.55 3.72
C ALA A 233 -21.83 8.43 3.54
N GLU A 234 -21.69 7.29 4.23
CA GLU A 234 -22.68 6.19 4.18
C GLU A 234 -24.02 6.63 4.78
N SER A 235 -24.04 7.43 5.85
CA SER A 235 -25.30 7.98 6.41
C SER A 235 -26.02 8.94 5.45
N ALA A 236 -25.26 9.60 4.56
CA ALA A 236 -25.79 10.45 3.49
C ALA A 236 -26.17 9.67 2.22
N GLY A 237 -26.06 8.33 2.22
CA GLY A 237 -26.30 7.50 1.05
C GLY A 237 -25.22 7.59 -0.03
N CYS A 238 -24.03 8.11 0.31
CA CYS A 238 -22.89 8.27 -0.58
C CYS A 238 -21.81 7.21 -0.29
N SER A 239 -20.80 7.11 -1.16
CA SER A 239 -19.72 6.12 -0.98
C SER A 239 -18.75 6.53 0.14
N GLY A 240 -18.79 5.83 1.27
CA GLY A 240 -17.84 6.00 2.38
C GLY A 240 -16.40 5.71 1.99
N ILE A 241 -16.20 4.77 1.07
CA ILE A 241 -14.88 4.40 0.55
C ILE A 241 -14.26 5.56 -0.22
N LEU A 242 -15.00 6.16 -1.16
CA LEU A 242 -14.52 7.32 -1.91
C LEU A 242 -14.33 8.54 -1.00
N ALA A 243 -15.14 8.67 0.06
CA ALA A 243 -14.98 9.73 1.04
C ALA A 243 -13.66 9.58 1.83
N ALA A 244 -13.28 8.36 2.25
CA ALA A 244 -12.02 8.11 2.94
C ALA A 244 -10.81 8.44 2.04
N VAL A 245 -10.83 8.02 0.77
CA VAL A 245 -9.76 8.26 -0.20
C VAL A 245 -9.65 9.76 -0.53
N ALA A 246 -10.77 10.40 -0.90
CA ALA A 246 -10.79 11.82 -1.24
C ALA A 246 -10.41 12.70 -0.05
N GLY A 247 -10.83 12.30 1.16
CA GLY A 247 -10.46 12.97 2.40
C GLY A 247 -8.97 12.91 2.67
N CYS A 248 -8.34 11.74 2.50
CA CYS A 248 -6.88 11.63 2.64
C CYS A 248 -6.14 12.47 1.60
N MET A 249 -6.57 12.45 0.35
CA MET A 249 -5.99 13.29 -0.70
C MET A 249 -6.12 14.77 -0.37
N MET A 250 -7.27 15.22 0.15
CA MET A 250 -7.49 16.60 0.57
C MET A 250 -6.62 16.97 1.77
N LEU A 251 -6.45 16.07 2.74
CA LEU A 251 -5.55 16.28 3.88
C LEU A 251 -4.10 16.51 3.42
N LYS A 252 -3.62 15.74 2.44
CA LYS A 252 -2.29 15.95 1.83
C LYS A 252 -2.18 17.28 1.10
N LEU A 253 -3.20 17.64 0.32
CA LEU A 253 -3.23 18.92 -0.41
C LEU A 253 -3.28 20.13 0.52
N SER A 254 -3.79 19.99 1.74
CA SER A 254 -3.81 21.08 2.74
C SER A 254 -2.44 21.43 3.31
N GLY A 255 -1.39 20.59 3.07
CA GLY A 255 -0.02 20.83 3.54
C GLY A 255 0.20 20.59 5.04
N ILE A 256 -0.82 20.24 5.80
CA ILE A 256 -0.72 20.08 7.26
C ILE A 256 0.29 19.01 7.67
N ILE A 257 0.35 17.92 6.91
CA ILE A 257 1.32 16.85 7.17
C ILE A 257 2.76 17.36 7.02
N GLU A 258 3.00 18.30 6.12
CA GLU A 258 4.33 18.91 5.89
C GLU A 258 4.67 19.94 6.97
N GLU A 259 3.67 20.64 7.50
CA GLU A 259 3.83 21.63 8.57
C GLU A 259 3.98 21.02 9.96
N SER A 260 3.51 19.77 10.16
CA SER A 260 3.62 19.07 11.45
C SER A 260 5.09 18.82 11.84
N ALA A 261 5.35 18.72 13.14
CA ALA A 261 6.69 18.42 13.67
C ALA A 261 7.26 17.13 13.06
N ILE A 262 8.58 17.09 12.87
CA ILE A 262 9.28 15.92 12.26
C ILE A 262 8.96 14.63 13.02
N THR A 263 8.93 14.71 14.35
CA THR A 263 8.58 13.58 15.23
C THR A 263 7.17 13.06 14.97
N THR A 264 6.19 13.95 14.83
CA THR A 264 4.79 13.62 14.52
C THR A 264 4.66 12.91 13.17
N ARG A 265 5.35 13.41 12.14
CA ARG A 265 5.34 12.78 10.80
C ARG A 265 5.91 11.38 10.81
N ILE A 266 7.05 11.17 11.49
CA ILE A 266 7.70 9.84 11.57
C ILE A 266 6.80 8.87 12.34
N GLN A 267 6.27 9.29 13.48
CA GLN A 267 5.39 8.46 14.30
C GLN A 267 4.06 8.16 13.58
N ALA A 268 3.42 9.14 12.94
CA ALA A 268 2.21 8.93 12.17
C ALA A 268 2.42 7.90 11.05
N ASN A 269 3.50 8.03 10.28
CA ASN A 269 3.83 7.07 9.23
C ASN A 269 4.05 5.66 9.79
N THR A 270 4.73 5.54 10.93
CA THR A 270 4.97 4.25 11.59
C THR A 270 3.65 3.61 12.06
N VAL A 271 2.77 4.39 12.71
CA VAL A 271 1.47 3.90 13.20
C VAL A 271 0.58 3.49 12.03
N LEU A 272 0.46 4.32 10.99
CA LEU A 272 -0.33 4.01 9.80
C LEU A 272 0.16 2.74 9.09
N ASN A 273 1.47 2.57 8.94
CA ASN A 273 2.06 1.36 8.37
C ASN A 273 1.77 0.12 9.21
N MET A 274 1.83 0.24 10.54
CA MET A 274 1.54 -0.87 11.46
C MET A 274 0.05 -1.26 11.39
N VAL A 275 -0.85 -0.29 11.32
CA VAL A 275 -2.31 -0.53 11.17
C VAL A 275 -2.59 -1.22 9.84
N SER A 276 -2.05 -0.69 8.73
CA SER A 276 -2.20 -1.31 7.40
C SER A 276 -1.68 -2.75 7.40
N TYR A 277 -0.48 -2.98 7.92
CA TYR A 277 0.11 -4.30 8.00
C TYR A 277 -0.76 -5.29 8.80
N THR A 278 -1.25 -4.86 9.98
CA THR A 278 -2.07 -5.70 10.85
C THR A 278 -3.42 -6.01 10.21
N PHE A 279 -4.08 -5.01 9.64
CA PHE A 279 -5.38 -5.20 9.00
C PHE A 279 -5.27 -6.09 7.77
N ASN A 280 -4.25 -5.91 6.94
CA ASN A 280 -3.99 -6.77 5.81
C ASN A 280 -3.75 -8.23 6.23
N ALA A 281 -2.98 -8.45 7.30
CA ALA A 281 -2.75 -9.79 7.83
C ALA A 281 -4.05 -10.43 8.34
N LEU A 282 -4.89 -9.69 9.07
CA LEU A 282 -6.18 -10.16 9.55
C LEU A 282 -7.14 -10.51 8.41
N ILE A 283 -7.14 -9.72 7.34
CA ILE A 283 -7.97 -9.96 6.16
C ILE A 283 -7.64 -11.29 5.48
N PHE A 284 -6.36 -11.59 5.27
CA PHE A 284 -5.95 -12.87 4.69
C PHE A 284 -6.18 -14.05 5.64
N LEU A 285 -6.05 -13.85 6.94
CA LEU A 285 -6.46 -14.85 7.93
C LEU A 285 -7.97 -15.14 7.86
N PHE A 286 -8.81 -14.11 7.79
CA PHE A 286 -10.26 -14.28 7.62
C PHE A 286 -10.62 -15.04 6.35
N LEU A 287 -9.94 -14.74 5.23
CA LEU A 287 -10.10 -15.50 4.01
C LEU A 287 -9.76 -16.98 4.24
N GLY A 288 -8.68 -17.27 4.95
CA GLY A 288 -8.29 -18.62 5.33
C GLY A 288 -9.32 -19.31 6.22
N PHE A 289 -9.85 -18.62 7.23
CA PHE A 289 -10.90 -19.15 8.11
C PHE A 289 -12.18 -19.54 7.36
N GLN A 290 -12.51 -18.80 6.31
CA GLN A 290 -13.71 -19.10 5.50
C GLN A 290 -13.51 -20.28 4.53
N LEU A 291 -12.28 -20.61 4.17
CA LEU A 291 -11.96 -21.58 3.12
C LEU A 291 -12.57 -22.98 3.36
N PRO A 292 -12.48 -23.60 4.55
CA PRO A 292 -13.06 -24.93 4.78
C PRO A 292 -14.59 -24.95 4.64
N SER A 293 -15.28 -23.91 5.15
CA SER A 293 -16.74 -23.80 5.00
C SER A 293 -17.16 -23.60 3.55
N LEU A 294 -16.37 -22.86 2.78
CA LEU A 294 -16.61 -22.63 1.35
C LEU A 294 -16.38 -23.89 0.51
N LEU A 295 -15.42 -24.75 0.88
CA LEU A 295 -15.23 -26.05 0.25
C LEU A 295 -16.39 -26.99 0.52
N GLN A 296 -16.96 -27.00 1.73
CA GLN A 296 -18.17 -27.75 2.04
C GLN A 296 -19.36 -27.26 1.20
N LYS A 297 -19.54 -25.94 1.08
CA LYS A 297 -20.58 -25.34 0.23
C LYS A 297 -20.36 -25.68 -1.25
N ALA A 298 -19.14 -25.75 -1.73
CA ALA A 298 -18.83 -26.19 -3.08
C ALA A 298 -19.30 -27.63 -3.34
N GLN A 299 -19.12 -28.53 -2.36
CA GLN A 299 -19.66 -29.89 -2.44
C GLN A 299 -21.20 -29.92 -2.53
N LEU A 300 -21.87 -29.06 -1.73
CA LEU A 300 -23.33 -28.94 -1.79
C LEU A 300 -23.82 -28.45 -3.18
N VAL A 301 -23.17 -27.42 -3.73
CA VAL A 301 -23.48 -26.89 -5.07
C VAL A 301 -23.30 -27.98 -6.14
N VAL A 302 -22.24 -28.77 -6.04
CA VAL A 302 -21.96 -29.90 -6.94
C VAL A 302 -23.09 -30.96 -6.87
N HIS A 303 -23.55 -31.31 -5.67
CA HIS A 303 -24.62 -32.28 -5.48
C HIS A 303 -25.99 -31.75 -5.96
N VAL A 304 -26.33 -30.50 -5.64
CA VAL A 304 -27.62 -29.87 -6.01
C VAL A 304 -27.75 -29.71 -7.51
N HIS A 305 -26.68 -29.33 -8.20
CA HIS A 305 -26.69 -29.12 -9.66
C HIS A 305 -26.27 -30.35 -10.49
N ASN A 306 -25.99 -31.48 -9.84
CA ASN A 306 -25.47 -32.69 -10.51
C ASN A 306 -24.25 -32.43 -11.40
N VAL A 307 -23.37 -31.53 -10.95
CA VAL A 307 -22.16 -31.09 -11.67
C VAL A 307 -20.94 -31.75 -11.01
N THR A 308 -19.96 -32.13 -11.80
CA THR A 308 -18.69 -32.69 -11.27
C THR A 308 -17.80 -31.55 -10.74
N MET A 309 -17.00 -31.78 -9.68
CA MET A 309 -16.02 -30.81 -9.18
C MET A 309 -15.10 -30.28 -10.29
N TRP A 310 -14.70 -31.09 -11.24
CA TRP A 310 -13.90 -30.69 -12.40
C TRP A 310 -14.60 -29.66 -13.30
N ARG A 311 -15.91 -29.77 -13.48
CA ARG A 311 -16.70 -28.79 -14.24
C ARG A 311 -16.71 -27.44 -13.49
N LEU A 312 -16.86 -27.45 -12.17
CA LEU A 312 -16.81 -26.24 -11.37
C LEU A 312 -15.42 -25.58 -11.47
N ALA A 313 -14.34 -26.37 -11.32
CA ALA A 313 -12.97 -25.87 -11.49
C ALA A 313 -12.72 -25.29 -12.90
N PHE A 314 -13.27 -25.94 -13.93
CA PHE A 314 -13.20 -25.47 -15.31
C PHE A 314 -13.95 -24.15 -15.52
N VAL A 315 -15.13 -23.99 -14.93
CA VAL A 315 -15.90 -22.73 -14.96
C VAL A 315 -15.10 -21.61 -14.29
N VAL A 316 -14.51 -21.85 -13.12
CA VAL A 316 -13.64 -20.87 -12.43
C VAL A 316 -12.47 -20.47 -13.32
N LEU A 317 -11.81 -21.44 -13.97
CA LEU A 317 -10.69 -21.19 -14.87
C LEU A 317 -11.10 -20.35 -16.08
N ILE A 318 -12.26 -20.65 -16.69
CA ILE A 318 -12.76 -19.87 -17.83
C ILE A 318 -13.08 -18.44 -17.40
N ILE A 319 -13.79 -18.25 -16.28
CA ILE A 319 -14.15 -16.91 -15.78
C ILE A 319 -12.87 -16.11 -15.52
N TYR A 320 -11.88 -16.71 -14.85
CA TYR A 320 -10.58 -16.05 -14.63
C TYR A 320 -9.90 -15.69 -15.97
N SER A 321 -9.89 -16.59 -16.94
CA SER A 321 -9.28 -16.35 -18.26
C SER A 321 -9.97 -15.20 -19.01
N ILE A 322 -11.30 -15.14 -18.94
CA ILE A 322 -12.07 -14.03 -19.52
C ILE A 322 -11.66 -12.70 -18.88
N MET A 323 -11.63 -12.65 -17.55
CA MET A 323 -11.25 -11.45 -16.82
C MET A 323 -9.81 -11.03 -17.12
N PHE A 324 -8.91 -11.99 -17.24
CA PHE A 324 -7.52 -11.79 -17.64
C PHE A 324 -7.43 -11.17 -19.04
N CYS A 325 -8.16 -11.70 -20.01
CA CYS A 325 -8.19 -11.15 -21.37
C CYS A 325 -8.78 -9.74 -21.42
N ILE A 326 -9.90 -9.49 -20.73
CA ILE A 326 -10.52 -8.16 -20.66
C ILE A 326 -9.52 -7.15 -20.05
N ARG A 327 -8.84 -7.53 -18.97
CA ARG A 327 -7.82 -6.70 -18.32
C ARG A 327 -6.65 -6.41 -19.26
N MET A 328 -6.13 -7.43 -19.94
CA MET A 328 -5.04 -7.29 -20.90
C MET A 328 -5.41 -6.29 -22.02
N ILE A 329 -6.59 -6.45 -22.60
CA ILE A 329 -7.12 -5.53 -23.64
C ILE A 329 -7.24 -4.11 -23.07
N SER A 330 -7.78 -3.94 -21.87
CA SER A 330 -7.96 -2.63 -21.23
C SER A 330 -6.62 -1.94 -20.93
N ILE A 331 -5.59 -2.69 -20.55
CA ILE A 331 -4.23 -2.15 -20.39
C ILE A 331 -3.72 -1.62 -21.74
N TRP A 332 -3.87 -2.37 -22.82
CA TRP A 332 -3.46 -1.91 -24.15
C TRP A 332 -4.26 -0.69 -24.63
N VAL A 333 -5.58 -0.65 -24.37
CA VAL A 333 -6.41 0.53 -24.62
C VAL A 333 -5.89 1.74 -23.84
N SER A 334 -5.55 1.56 -22.56
CA SER A 334 -4.99 2.65 -21.74
C SER A 334 -3.64 3.17 -22.29
N VAL A 335 -2.80 2.28 -22.83
CA VAL A 335 -1.54 2.64 -23.50
C VAL A 335 -1.81 3.44 -24.77
N CYS A 336 -2.78 3.00 -25.61
CA CYS A 336 -3.18 3.72 -26.82
C CYS A 336 -3.78 5.11 -26.50
N MET A 337 -4.60 5.22 -25.45
CA MET A 337 -5.12 6.51 -24.98
C MET A 337 -3.99 7.46 -24.56
N ARG A 338 -3.01 6.96 -23.81
CA ARG A 338 -1.83 7.74 -23.43
C ARG A 338 -1.00 8.17 -24.64
N TRP A 339 -0.77 7.27 -25.58
CA TRP A 339 -0.06 7.60 -26.82
C TRP A 339 -0.77 8.73 -27.58
N SER A 340 -2.10 8.66 -27.71
CA SER A 340 -2.90 9.69 -28.36
C SER A 340 -2.79 11.05 -27.63
N VAL A 341 -2.87 11.05 -26.29
CA VAL A 341 -2.72 12.27 -25.48
C VAL A 341 -1.30 12.84 -25.57
N ALA A 342 -0.28 11.98 -25.52
CA ALA A 342 1.11 12.39 -25.64
C ALA A 342 1.39 13.02 -27.00
N ARG A 343 0.86 12.44 -28.08
CA ARG A 343 0.97 12.98 -29.44
C ARG A 343 0.30 14.36 -29.58
N LEU A 344 -0.88 14.53 -28.96
CA LEU A 344 -1.60 15.83 -28.99
C LEU A 344 -0.89 16.92 -28.17
N ARG A 345 -0.16 16.53 -27.12
CA ARG A 345 0.54 17.47 -26.21
C ARG A 345 2.03 17.61 -26.51
N HIS A 346 2.55 16.95 -27.54
CA HIS A 346 3.98 16.89 -27.88
C HIS A 346 4.88 16.49 -26.70
N ILE A 347 4.42 15.51 -25.89
CA ILE A 347 5.17 14.98 -24.76
C ILE A 347 5.78 13.64 -25.16
N ASP A 348 7.00 13.35 -24.70
CA ASP A 348 7.67 12.08 -24.94
C ASP A 348 6.84 10.92 -24.39
N PHE A 349 6.59 9.93 -25.26
CA PHE A 349 5.84 8.73 -24.92
C PHE A 349 6.78 7.54 -24.77
N GLU A 350 6.82 6.98 -23.57
CA GLU A 350 7.50 5.72 -23.31
C GLU A 350 6.49 4.57 -23.46
N PRO A 351 6.67 3.67 -24.44
CA PRO A 351 5.79 2.52 -24.63
C PRO A 351 5.94 1.53 -23.47
N LEU A 352 4.85 0.87 -23.14
CA LEU A 352 4.85 -0.20 -22.14
C LEU A 352 5.40 -1.47 -22.80
N SER A 353 6.41 -2.11 -22.19
CA SER A 353 6.96 -3.37 -22.69
C SER A 353 5.94 -4.52 -22.52
N LEU A 354 6.02 -5.55 -23.37
CA LEU A 354 5.17 -6.74 -23.25
C LEU A 354 5.26 -7.40 -21.87
N PRO A 355 6.46 -7.65 -21.27
CA PRO A 355 6.57 -8.20 -19.93
C PRO A 355 5.90 -7.33 -18.86
N ALA A 356 5.98 -5.99 -18.98
CA ALA A 356 5.33 -5.07 -18.08
C ALA A 356 3.79 -5.13 -18.21
N SER A 357 3.26 -5.31 -19.43
CA SER A 357 1.82 -5.49 -19.66
C SER A 357 1.31 -6.80 -19.04
N PHE A 358 2.06 -7.89 -19.19
CA PHE A 358 1.74 -9.16 -18.53
C PHE A 358 1.80 -9.02 -17.01
N LEU A 359 2.82 -8.36 -16.47
CA LEU A 359 2.94 -8.10 -15.04
C LEU A 359 1.71 -7.34 -14.51
N LEU A 360 1.29 -6.24 -15.16
CA LEU A 360 0.10 -5.48 -14.78
C LEU A 360 -1.18 -6.33 -14.87
N THR A 361 -1.25 -7.26 -15.83
CA THR A 361 -2.42 -8.14 -15.98
C THR A 361 -2.47 -9.18 -14.86
N PHE A 362 -1.37 -9.87 -14.56
CA PHE A 362 -1.29 -10.83 -13.45
C PHE A 362 -1.39 -10.15 -12.08
N ALA A 363 -0.99 -8.89 -11.96
CA ALA A 363 -1.18 -8.08 -10.75
C ALA A 363 -2.66 -7.75 -10.46
N GLY A 364 -3.58 -8.09 -11.37
CA GLY A 364 -5.03 -8.03 -11.12
C GLY A 364 -5.51 -9.15 -10.20
N VAL A 365 -4.86 -9.40 -9.06
CA VAL A 365 -5.28 -10.38 -8.05
C VAL A 365 -6.59 -9.94 -7.43
N ARG A 366 -7.48 -10.88 -7.16
CA ARG A 366 -8.72 -10.65 -6.39
C ARG A 366 -8.46 -10.97 -4.93
N GLY A 367 -9.05 -10.18 -4.04
CA GLY A 367 -8.73 -10.28 -2.61
C GLY A 367 -9.95 -10.20 -1.71
N ALA A 368 -9.71 -9.65 -0.54
CA ALA A 368 -10.65 -9.60 0.56
C ALA A 368 -11.91 -8.78 0.28
N VAL A 369 -11.80 -7.68 -0.47
CA VAL A 369 -12.96 -6.83 -0.83
C VAL A 369 -13.97 -7.65 -1.67
N THR A 370 -13.48 -8.45 -2.62
CA THR A 370 -14.30 -9.38 -3.39
C THR A 370 -15.02 -10.38 -2.49
N LEU A 371 -14.30 -11.00 -1.53
CA LEU A 371 -14.90 -11.96 -0.60
C LEU A 371 -15.96 -11.28 0.28
N ALA A 372 -15.65 -10.13 0.84
CA ALA A 372 -16.58 -9.36 1.68
C ALA A 372 -17.85 -8.99 0.89
N ALA A 373 -17.70 -8.56 -0.36
CA ALA A 373 -18.83 -8.25 -1.23
C ALA A 373 -19.74 -9.46 -1.44
N VAL A 374 -19.21 -10.62 -1.83
CA VAL A 374 -20.07 -11.80 -2.09
C VAL A 374 -20.68 -12.38 -0.81
N LEU A 375 -20.00 -12.26 0.34
CA LEU A 375 -20.57 -12.69 1.63
C LEU A 375 -21.67 -11.75 2.11
N SER A 376 -21.69 -10.47 1.70
CA SER A 376 -22.74 -9.50 2.04
C SER A 376 -24.05 -9.70 1.28
N LEU A 377 -24.10 -10.64 0.32
CA LEU A 377 -25.35 -10.97 -0.38
C LEU A 377 -26.44 -11.42 0.59
N PRO A 378 -27.69 -10.94 0.46
CA PRO A 378 -28.78 -11.22 1.38
C PRO A 378 -29.05 -12.71 1.59
N THR A 379 -29.23 -13.12 2.84
CA THR A 379 -29.46 -14.52 3.25
C THR A 379 -30.94 -14.86 3.46
N GLY A 380 -31.84 -13.88 3.43
CA GLY A 380 -33.23 -14.04 3.74
C GLY A 380 -33.61 -14.14 5.22
N LEU A 381 -32.60 -14.14 6.10
CA LEU A 381 -32.78 -14.04 7.55
C LEU A 381 -33.20 -12.59 7.85
N ASN A 382 -34.29 -12.33 8.50
CA ASN A 382 -34.85 -11.00 8.83
C ASN A 382 -35.84 -10.41 7.79
N GLY A 383 -36.53 -11.26 7.01
CA GLY A 383 -37.59 -10.80 6.08
C GLY A 383 -37.08 -10.17 4.78
N THR A 384 -35.76 -10.22 4.52
CA THR A 384 -35.17 -9.83 3.24
C THR A 384 -35.33 -10.94 2.20
N GLN A 385 -35.48 -10.58 0.93
CA GLN A 385 -35.51 -11.57 -0.15
C GLN A 385 -34.17 -12.33 -0.24
N ILE A 386 -34.25 -13.67 -0.44
CA ILE A 386 -33.03 -14.49 -0.62
C ILE A 386 -32.40 -14.13 -1.96
N PHE A 387 -31.10 -13.86 -1.99
CA PHE A 387 -30.38 -13.63 -3.24
C PHE A 387 -30.34 -14.93 -4.09
N PRO A 388 -30.76 -14.89 -5.37
CA PRO A 388 -30.79 -16.08 -6.22
C PRO A 388 -29.41 -16.68 -6.39
N SER A 389 -29.29 -18.01 -6.26
CA SER A 389 -28.04 -18.77 -6.45
C SER A 389 -26.84 -18.24 -5.64
N ARG A 390 -27.08 -17.66 -4.44
CA ARG A 390 -26.09 -17.04 -3.56
C ARG A 390 -24.86 -17.95 -3.34
N GLU A 391 -25.06 -19.21 -3.00
CA GLU A 391 -23.97 -20.16 -2.72
C GLU A 391 -23.09 -20.41 -3.95
N THR A 392 -23.67 -20.47 -5.13
CA THR A 392 -22.94 -20.61 -6.40
C THR A 392 -22.04 -19.40 -6.65
N VAL A 393 -22.56 -18.19 -6.42
CA VAL A 393 -21.80 -16.94 -6.57
C VAL A 393 -20.60 -16.92 -5.62
N ILE A 394 -20.81 -17.28 -4.35
CA ILE A 394 -19.75 -17.31 -3.32
C ILE A 394 -18.66 -18.33 -3.70
N VAL A 395 -19.05 -19.52 -4.11
CA VAL A 395 -18.11 -20.61 -4.47
C VAL A 395 -17.26 -20.21 -5.69
N ILE A 396 -17.89 -19.69 -6.75
CA ILE A 396 -17.17 -19.26 -7.95
C ILE A 396 -16.23 -18.10 -7.62
N ALA A 397 -16.70 -17.08 -6.89
CA ALA A 397 -15.89 -15.92 -6.52
C ALA A 397 -14.66 -16.35 -5.70
N THR A 398 -14.85 -17.22 -4.70
CA THR A 398 -13.73 -17.73 -3.89
C THR A 398 -12.74 -18.54 -4.73
N GLY A 399 -13.24 -19.37 -5.64
CA GLY A 399 -12.39 -20.10 -6.58
C GLY A 399 -11.53 -19.17 -7.44
N VAL A 400 -12.10 -18.08 -7.96
CA VAL A 400 -11.37 -17.07 -8.74
C VAL A 400 -10.34 -16.32 -7.87
N ILE A 401 -10.67 -15.97 -6.61
CA ILE A 401 -9.74 -15.33 -5.68
C ILE A 401 -8.50 -16.22 -5.48
N ILE A 402 -8.69 -17.48 -5.12
CA ILE A 402 -7.59 -18.41 -4.85
C ILE A 402 -6.76 -18.64 -6.13
N LEU A 403 -7.42 -18.87 -7.26
CA LEU A 403 -6.76 -19.09 -8.54
C LEU A 403 -5.92 -17.87 -8.95
N SER A 404 -6.47 -16.66 -8.82
CA SER A 404 -5.77 -15.41 -9.15
C SER A 404 -4.52 -15.22 -8.29
N LEU A 405 -4.61 -15.50 -6.99
CA LEU A 405 -3.49 -15.37 -6.04
C LEU A 405 -2.39 -16.40 -6.34
N LEU A 406 -2.76 -17.65 -6.60
CA LEU A 406 -1.81 -18.72 -6.94
C LEU A 406 -1.08 -18.42 -8.26
N LEU A 407 -1.82 -18.04 -9.29
CA LEU A 407 -1.22 -17.70 -10.59
C LEU A 407 -0.31 -16.47 -10.49
N ALA A 408 -0.73 -15.42 -9.78
CA ALA A 408 0.09 -14.23 -9.56
C ALA A 408 1.37 -14.55 -8.80
N SER A 409 1.34 -15.45 -7.81
CA SER A 409 2.51 -15.82 -7.02
C SER A 409 3.63 -16.45 -7.86
N VAL A 410 3.28 -17.12 -8.97
CA VAL A 410 4.23 -17.70 -9.92
C VAL A 410 4.55 -16.75 -11.06
N ALA A 411 3.52 -16.10 -11.63
CA ALA A 411 3.66 -15.31 -12.84
C ALA A 411 4.39 -13.98 -12.59
N ILE A 412 4.12 -13.29 -11.47
CA ILE A 412 4.75 -11.99 -11.17
C ILE A 412 6.29 -12.11 -11.06
N PRO A 413 6.85 -13.02 -10.25
CA PRO A 413 8.31 -13.21 -10.20
C PRO A 413 8.92 -13.62 -11.55
N PHE A 414 8.18 -14.38 -12.36
CA PHE A 414 8.60 -14.76 -13.69
C PHE A 414 8.66 -13.56 -14.64
N CYS A 415 7.60 -12.75 -14.69
CA CYS A 415 7.54 -11.55 -15.53
C CYS A 415 8.64 -10.53 -15.18
N LEU A 416 8.97 -10.39 -13.89
CA LEU A 416 10.01 -9.46 -13.43
C LEU A 416 11.39 -9.77 -14.00
N ARG A 417 11.69 -11.02 -14.33
CA ARG A 417 12.98 -11.41 -14.94
C ARG A 417 13.19 -10.86 -16.36
N PHE A 418 12.10 -10.52 -17.04
CA PHE A 418 12.12 -10.03 -18.42
C PHE A 418 11.94 -8.52 -18.53
N ILE A 419 11.81 -7.81 -17.40
CA ILE A 419 11.72 -6.35 -17.39
C ILE A 419 13.12 -5.76 -17.62
N PRO A 420 13.29 -4.85 -18.60
CA PRO A 420 14.58 -4.24 -18.87
C PRO A 420 15.13 -3.49 -17.65
N PRO A 421 16.42 -3.70 -17.30
CA PRO A 421 17.04 -3.05 -16.14
C PRO A 421 17.11 -1.51 -16.29
N GLU A 422 17.06 -0.98 -17.50
CA GLU A 422 17.05 0.45 -17.78
C GLU A 422 15.85 1.18 -17.18
N LEU A 423 14.67 0.56 -17.17
CA LEU A 423 13.47 1.11 -16.55
C LEU A 423 13.57 1.17 -15.03
N ILE A 424 14.35 0.26 -14.43
CA ILE A 424 14.59 0.20 -12.99
C ILE A 424 15.63 1.25 -12.59
N SER A 425 16.69 1.41 -13.40
CA SER A 425 17.79 2.32 -13.14
C SER A 425 17.40 3.80 -13.23
N LYS A 426 16.34 4.14 -13.98
CA LYS A 426 15.89 5.54 -14.15
C LYS A 426 15.47 6.17 -12.82
N SER A 427 14.68 5.46 -12.01
CA SER A 427 14.26 5.93 -10.68
C SER A 427 15.45 6.10 -9.71
N ALA A 428 16.40 5.17 -9.76
CA ALA A 428 17.63 5.26 -8.95
C ALA A 428 18.51 6.43 -9.41
N ARG A 429 18.59 6.71 -10.71
CA ARG A 429 19.32 7.88 -11.24
C ARG A 429 18.68 9.20 -10.83
N GLU A 430 17.34 9.30 -10.87
CA GLU A 430 16.62 10.49 -10.41
C GLU A 430 16.86 10.74 -8.92
N GLU A 431 16.82 9.69 -8.09
CA GLU A 431 17.12 9.79 -6.65
C GLU A 431 18.55 10.24 -6.41
N ASN A 432 19.53 9.63 -7.10
CA ASN A 432 20.95 10.01 -6.96
C ASN A 432 21.20 11.46 -7.42
N HIS A 433 20.59 11.86 -8.54
CA HIS A 433 20.71 13.23 -9.02
C HIS A 433 20.10 14.25 -8.04
N ALA A 434 18.96 13.92 -7.44
CA ALA A 434 18.36 14.76 -6.40
C ALA A 434 19.27 14.88 -5.17
N ARG A 435 19.85 13.76 -4.71
CA ARG A 435 20.80 13.73 -3.57
C ARG A 435 22.04 14.56 -3.85
N GLN A 436 22.64 14.41 -5.05
CA GLN A 436 23.79 15.21 -5.45
C GLN A 436 23.47 16.71 -5.46
N LYS A 437 22.31 17.12 -5.98
CA LYS A 437 21.86 18.52 -5.93
C LYS A 437 21.70 19.04 -4.50
N LEU A 438 21.13 18.23 -3.60
CA LEU A 438 20.96 18.61 -2.19
C LEU A 438 22.31 18.76 -1.49
N ILE A 439 23.26 17.87 -1.74
CA ILE A 439 24.61 17.94 -1.18
C ILE A 439 25.35 19.16 -1.75
N ASN A 440 25.27 19.41 -3.05
CA ASN A 440 25.87 20.60 -3.67
C ASN A 440 25.27 21.91 -3.11
N ALA A 441 23.96 21.93 -2.84
CA ALA A 441 23.32 23.07 -2.18
C ALA A 441 23.84 23.25 -0.75
N ALA A 442 24.05 22.18 0.02
CA ALA A 442 24.64 22.22 1.35
C ALA A 442 26.09 22.74 1.30
N LEU A 443 26.89 22.25 0.35
CA LEU A 443 28.26 22.71 0.15
C LEU A 443 28.33 24.19 -0.24
N THR A 444 27.38 24.70 -1.03
CA THR A 444 27.31 26.14 -1.37
C THR A 444 27.05 27.01 -0.13
N VAL A 445 26.18 26.53 0.80
CA VAL A 445 25.96 27.23 2.08
C VAL A 445 27.22 27.21 2.94
N LEU A 446 27.90 26.07 3.02
CA LEU A 446 29.13 25.90 3.79
C LEU A 446 30.28 26.76 3.22
N ASN A 447 30.42 26.84 1.89
CA ASN A 447 31.41 27.73 1.25
C ASN A 447 31.13 29.21 1.57
N LYS A 448 29.86 29.65 1.50
CA LYS A 448 29.49 31.02 1.90
C LYS A 448 29.77 31.29 3.39
N ALA A 449 29.53 30.30 4.25
CA ALA A 449 29.87 30.40 5.67
C ALA A 449 31.38 30.51 5.90
N ARG A 450 32.20 29.80 5.10
CA ARG A 450 33.66 29.91 5.12
C ARG A 450 34.15 31.30 4.70
N GLU A 451 33.47 31.92 3.71
CA GLU A 451 33.78 33.30 3.26
C GLU A 451 33.29 34.39 4.23
N GLY A 452 32.68 34.01 5.35
CA GLY A 452 32.23 34.93 6.39
C GLY A 452 30.76 35.37 6.31
N PHE A 453 29.95 34.78 5.42
CA PHE A 453 28.52 35.05 5.35
C PHE A 453 27.76 33.96 6.10
N PHE A 454 27.22 34.26 7.29
CA PHE A 454 26.42 33.30 8.07
C PHE A 454 24.91 33.54 7.92
N PRO A 455 24.14 32.55 7.42
CA PRO A 455 22.71 32.62 7.51
C PRO A 455 22.22 32.40 8.97
N PRO A 456 21.06 33.00 9.41
CA PRO A 456 20.06 33.66 8.60
C PRO A 456 20.16 35.17 8.51
N SER A 457 21.16 35.80 9.14
CA SER A 457 21.20 37.27 9.30
C SER A 457 22.00 38.04 8.24
N GLY A 458 22.71 37.36 7.34
CA GLY A 458 23.51 38.01 6.28
C GLY A 458 24.58 39.02 6.80
N LYS A 459 24.84 39.05 8.11
CA LYS A 459 25.81 39.99 8.70
C LYS A 459 27.23 39.50 8.44
N GLN A 460 28.06 40.42 7.93
CA GLN A 460 29.51 40.19 7.76
C GLN A 460 30.21 40.00 9.10
N THR A 461 31.24 39.17 9.10
CA THR A 461 32.05 38.70 10.22
C THR A 461 32.84 39.78 10.97
N SER A 462 32.69 41.07 10.69
CA SER A 462 33.45 42.14 11.28
C SER A 462 33.26 42.36 12.80
N SER A 463 32.33 41.65 13.43
CA SER A 463 32.00 41.82 14.86
C SER A 463 32.29 40.63 15.76
N PHE A 464 32.94 39.55 15.26
CA PHE A 464 33.21 38.35 16.06
C PHE A 464 34.64 38.35 16.61
N SER A 465 34.83 37.78 17.82
CA SER A 465 36.17 37.57 18.38
C SER A 465 36.98 36.59 17.52
N GLU A 466 38.32 36.66 17.58
CA GLU A 466 39.20 35.76 16.82
C GLU A 466 38.95 34.27 17.18
N GLU A 467 38.71 33.97 18.46
CA GLU A 467 38.35 32.61 18.91
C GLU A 467 37.06 32.12 18.29
N GLU A 468 36.06 32.99 18.20
CA GLU A 468 34.75 32.64 17.61
C GLU A 468 34.87 32.42 16.10
N LYS A 469 35.70 33.18 15.40
CA LYS A 469 36.01 32.98 13.99
C LYS A 469 36.70 31.64 13.76
N LEU A 470 37.68 31.29 14.59
CA LEU A 470 38.41 30.02 14.48
C LEU A 470 37.49 28.81 14.71
N MET A 471 36.68 28.85 15.77
CA MET A 471 35.69 27.82 16.07
C MET A 471 34.68 27.60 14.93
N ARG A 472 34.22 28.69 14.32
CA ARG A 472 33.30 28.64 13.17
C ARG A 472 33.98 28.06 11.93
N LEU A 473 35.24 28.41 11.69
CA LEU A 473 36.01 27.88 10.56
C LEU A 473 36.21 26.37 10.69
N GLU A 474 36.69 25.90 11.84
CA GLU A 474 36.86 24.47 12.13
C GLU A 474 35.56 23.68 12.00
N THR A 475 34.46 24.26 12.53
CA THR A 475 33.13 23.61 12.43
C THR A 475 32.68 23.52 10.97
N THR A 476 32.91 24.55 10.17
CA THR A 476 32.54 24.57 8.75
C THR A 476 33.38 23.58 7.95
N GLU A 477 34.70 23.51 8.19
CA GLU A 477 35.57 22.53 7.52
C GLU A 477 35.20 21.10 7.89
N ARG A 478 34.90 20.83 9.16
CA ARG A 478 34.44 19.50 9.61
C ARG A 478 33.15 19.09 8.93
N LEU A 479 32.15 19.99 8.83
CA LEU A 479 30.90 19.72 8.14
C LEU A 479 31.12 19.56 6.64
N GLN A 480 31.99 20.35 6.03
CA GLN A 480 32.35 20.26 4.63
C GLN A 480 32.95 18.89 4.30
N HIS A 481 33.89 18.40 5.09
CA HIS A 481 34.44 17.04 4.95
C HIS A 481 33.37 15.96 5.10
N LEU A 482 32.41 16.13 6.01
CA LEU A 482 31.30 15.21 6.19
C LEU A 482 30.38 15.15 4.96
N TYR A 483 30.08 16.26 4.33
CA TYR A 483 29.24 16.30 3.12
C TYR A 483 30.01 15.84 1.88
N ILE A 484 31.29 16.11 1.76
CA ILE A 484 32.15 15.61 0.68
C ILE A 484 32.28 14.08 0.79
N SER A 485 32.49 13.54 1.98
CA SER A 485 32.55 12.08 2.16
C SER A 485 31.22 11.39 1.84
N ARG A 486 30.09 12.08 2.03
CA ARG A 486 28.77 11.58 1.59
C ARG A 486 28.64 11.56 0.08
N LEU A 487 29.14 12.57 -0.64
CA LEU A 487 29.23 12.59 -2.11
C LEU A 487 30.06 11.42 -2.63
N GLU A 488 31.26 11.25 -2.08
CA GLU A 488 32.16 10.15 -2.46
C GLU A 488 31.54 8.77 -2.16
N THR A 489 30.74 8.64 -1.10
CA THR A 489 30.05 7.39 -0.76
C THR A 489 28.87 7.10 -1.70
N GLU A 490 28.18 8.13 -2.20
CA GLU A 490 27.09 7.98 -3.18
C GLU A 490 27.61 7.69 -4.59
N ASP A 491 28.74 8.29 -4.98
CA ASP A 491 29.43 7.95 -6.25
C ASP A 491 29.96 6.51 -6.26
N ILE A 492 30.29 5.93 -5.09
CA ILE A 492 30.71 4.54 -4.98
C ILE A 492 29.58 3.54 -5.40
N VAL A 493 28.31 3.88 -5.15
CA VAL A 493 27.19 3.07 -5.62
C VAL A 493 27.04 3.12 -7.16
N TYR A 494 27.54 4.21 -7.77
CA TYR A 494 27.52 4.39 -9.24
C TYR A 494 28.76 3.83 -9.94
N LEU A 495 29.91 3.72 -9.21
CA LEU A 495 31.22 3.35 -9.74
C LEU A 495 31.51 1.84 -9.70
N GLU A 496 30.53 0.99 -9.43
CA GLU A 496 30.68 -0.47 -9.55
C GLU A 496 31.08 -0.94 -10.99
N ASN A 497 31.08 0.01 -11.93
CA ASN A 497 31.54 -0.21 -13.31
C ASN A 497 32.92 0.44 -13.64
N MET A 498 33.61 1.06 -12.69
CA MET A 498 34.94 1.64 -12.93
C MET A 498 35.97 1.23 -11.86
N THR A 499 37.04 0.68 -12.32
CA THR A 499 38.10 -0.13 -11.68
C THR A 499 39.03 0.54 -10.65
N HIS A 500 38.66 1.66 -9.99
CA HIS A 500 39.60 2.37 -9.07
C HIS A 500 39.14 2.57 -7.61
N THR A 501 38.09 1.88 -7.17
CA THR A 501 37.36 2.23 -5.92
C THR A 501 37.63 1.33 -4.71
N SER A 502 38.60 0.42 -4.74
CA SER A 502 38.83 -0.52 -3.63
C SER A 502 39.30 0.15 -2.33
N HIS A 503 40.02 1.26 -2.42
CA HIS A 503 40.56 1.97 -1.24
C HIS A 503 39.48 2.77 -0.49
N THR A 504 38.60 3.46 -1.19
CA THR A 504 37.54 4.29 -0.58
C THR A 504 36.48 3.42 0.08
N LEU A 505 36.08 2.32 -0.57
CA LEU A 505 35.17 1.32 0.01
C LEU A 505 35.72 0.68 1.29
N ARG A 506 37.03 0.37 1.33
CA ARG A 506 37.68 -0.17 2.54
C ARG A 506 37.66 0.85 3.68
N ARG A 507 37.92 2.13 3.40
CA ARG A 507 37.88 3.20 4.39
C ARG A 507 36.48 3.40 4.97
N VAL A 508 35.46 3.47 4.12
CA VAL A 508 34.04 3.62 4.55
C VAL A 508 33.59 2.40 5.35
N ARG A 509 33.96 1.19 4.93
CA ARG A 509 33.65 -0.04 5.68
C ARG A 509 34.32 -0.06 7.05
N PHE A 510 35.57 0.34 7.12
CA PHE A 510 36.31 0.44 8.39
C PHE A 510 35.67 1.47 9.32
N GLU A 511 35.30 2.63 8.80
CA GLU A 511 34.63 3.68 9.59
C GLU A 511 33.30 3.18 10.16
N PHE A 512 32.44 2.55 9.37
CA PHE A 512 31.18 2.00 9.85
C PHE A 512 31.37 0.86 10.86
N ALA A 513 32.36 -0.02 10.63
CA ALA A 513 32.69 -1.08 11.57
C ALA A 513 33.16 -0.51 12.91
N LEU A 514 34.02 0.53 12.86
CA LEU A 514 34.51 1.22 14.05
C LEU A 514 33.38 1.91 14.80
N ARG A 515 32.50 2.64 14.13
CA ARG A 515 31.33 3.29 14.73
C ARG A 515 30.41 2.28 15.42
N LEU A 516 30.09 1.16 14.75
CA LEU A 516 29.29 0.09 15.35
C LEU A 516 29.97 -0.53 16.58
N GLN A 517 31.30 -0.66 16.56
CA GLN A 517 32.05 -1.16 17.71
C GLN A 517 32.00 -0.17 18.88
N ILE A 518 32.13 1.13 18.61
CA ILE A 518 31.98 2.19 19.62
C ILE A 518 30.60 2.12 20.27
N LEU A 519 29.52 2.03 19.49
CA LEU A 519 28.16 1.93 20.03
C LEU A 519 27.95 0.66 20.87
N ARG A 520 28.59 -0.46 20.52
CA ARG A 520 28.56 -1.69 21.33
C ARG A 520 29.24 -1.48 22.68
N VAL A 521 30.41 -0.85 22.70
CA VAL A 521 31.15 -0.55 23.94
C VAL A 521 30.33 0.42 24.81
N GLN A 522 29.75 1.45 24.22
CA GLN A 522 28.89 2.40 24.95
C GLN A 522 27.71 1.69 25.61
N ARG A 523 27.03 0.76 24.93
CA ARG A 523 25.95 -0.06 25.53
C ARG A 523 26.47 -0.93 26.68
N GLN A 524 27.65 -1.52 26.53
CA GLN A 524 28.25 -2.32 27.59
C GLN A 524 28.54 -1.47 28.84
N THR A 525 29.21 -0.33 28.65
CA THR A 525 29.53 0.60 29.74
C THR A 525 28.27 1.11 30.43
N MET A 526 27.23 1.44 29.67
CA MET A 526 25.95 1.87 30.23
C MET A 526 25.30 0.78 31.09
N ARG A 527 25.33 -0.48 30.64
CA ARG A 527 24.84 -1.63 31.43
C ARG A 527 25.64 -1.84 32.72
N ASP A 528 26.96 -1.61 32.65
CA ASP A 528 27.83 -1.73 33.83
C ASP A 528 27.56 -0.60 34.81
N MET A 529 27.34 0.62 34.36
CA MET A 529 26.92 1.78 35.19
C MET A 529 25.55 1.53 35.85
N MET A 530 24.60 0.91 35.14
CA MET A 530 23.32 0.49 35.73
C MET A 530 23.50 -0.54 36.85
N LYS A 531 24.34 -1.56 36.62
CA LYS A 531 24.63 -2.58 37.64
C LYS A 531 25.33 -2.01 38.87
N GLN A 532 26.14 -0.96 38.71
CA GLN A 532 26.83 -0.26 39.78
C GLN A 532 25.93 0.76 40.51
N GLY A 533 24.75 1.05 39.92
CA GLY A 533 23.81 2.03 40.49
C GLY A 533 24.18 3.49 40.20
N ASP A 534 25.10 3.74 39.25
CA ASP A 534 25.56 5.08 38.90
C ASP A 534 24.55 5.89 38.09
N ILE A 535 23.67 5.18 37.36
CA ILE A 535 22.57 5.77 36.59
C ILE A 535 21.25 5.11 36.93
N ASN A 536 20.16 5.86 36.79
CA ASN A 536 18.79 5.35 36.96
C ASN A 536 18.18 4.88 35.63
N ASP A 537 17.10 4.10 35.70
CA ASP A 537 16.40 3.51 34.55
C ASP A 537 15.97 4.56 33.52
N ARG A 538 15.57 5.75 33.96
CA ARG A 538 15.13 6.83 33.06
C ARG A 538 16.30 7.39 32.23
N THR A 539 17.47 7.52 32.85
CA THR A 539 18.70 7.97 32.18
C THR A 539 19.22 6.90 31.22
N GLU A 540 19.17 5.62 31.65
CA GLU A 540 19.50 4.49 30.77
C GLU A 540 18.63 4.50 29.53
N TRP A 541 17.30 4.61 29.71
CA TRP A 541 16.36 4.58 28.59
C TRP A 541 16.60 5.70 27.57
N LYS A 542 16.87 6.91 28.06
CA LYS A 542 17.17 8.06 27.20
C LYS A 542 18.47 7.86 26.40
N ILE A 543 19.54 7.43 27.05
CA ILE A 543 20.83 7.19 26.40
C ILE A 543 20.74 6.01 25.42
N GLN A 544 20.01 4.96 25.80
CA GLN A 544 19.76 3.80 24.93
C GLN A 544 19.04 4.21 23.63
N GLU A 545 18.05 5.08 23.74
CA GLU A 545 17.31 5.59 22.58
C GLU A 545 18.25 6.40 21.63
N GLU A 546 19.13 7.24 22.16
CA GLU A 546 20.13 7.98 21.37
C GLU A 546 21.09 7.01 20.64
N ILE A 547 21.59 5.98 21.32
CA ILE A 547 22.48 4.95 20.75
C ILE A 547 21.74 4.17 19.65
N ASP A 548 20.47 3.82 19.86
CA ASP A 548 19.66 3.07 18.91
C ASP A 548 19.37 3.87 17.65
N TYR A 549 19.10 5.19 17.77
CA TYR A 549 18.95 6.09 16.61
C TYR A 549 20.25 6.17 15.79
N GLU A 550 21.39 6.34 16.44
CA GLU A 550 22.68 6.43 15.74
C GLU A 550 23.01 5.09 15.05
N GLU A 551 22.78 3.96 15.71
CA GLU A 551 22.97 2.65 15.09
C GLU A 551 22.03 2.42 13.89
N GLN A 552 20.79 2.86 13.97
CA GLN A 552 19.82 2.75 12.89
C GLN A 552 20.29 3.54 11.65
N VAL A 553 20.81 4.75 11.85
CA VAL A 553 21.37 5.57 10.78
C VAL A 553 22.55 4.85 10.11
N ILE A 554 23.51 4.35 10.89
CA ILE A 554 24.69 3.64 10.38
C ILE A 554 24.27 2.36 9.63
N ARG A 555 23.35 1.57 10.19
CA ARG A 555 22.86 0.34 9.54
C ARG A 555 22.09 0.64 8.25
N SER A 556 21.37 1.75 8.18
CA SER A 556 20.69 2.17 6.95
C SER A 556 21.68 2.52 5.85
N GLN A 557 22.79 3.16 6.20
CA GLN A 557 23.88 3.48 5.27
C GLN A 557 24.62 2.21 4.80
N ILE A 558 24.88 1.25 5.69
CA ILE A 558 25.48 -0.04 5.34
C ILE A 558 24.61 -0.83 4.36
N LYS A 559 23.27 -0.82 4.53
CA LYS A 559 22.34 -1.51 3.61
C LYS A 559 22.37 -0.95 2.18
N ARG A 560 22.81 0.29 2.01
CA ARG A 560 22.95 0.94 0.71
C ARG A 560 24.28 0.61 0.01
N LEU A 561 25.24 -0.01 0.72
CA LEU A 561 26.49 -0.46 0.12
C LEU A 561 26.27 -1.66 -0.79
N PRO A 562 27.07 -1.82 -1.87
CA PRO A 562 26.95 -2.91 -2.84
C PRO A 562 26.96 -4.30 -2.20
N ARG A 563 26.13 -5.24 -2.77
CA ARG A 563 25.98 -6.62 -2.29
C ARG A 563 27.33 -7.37 -2.33
N GLY A 564 27.79 -7.82 -1.20
CA GLY A 564 29.06 -8.55 -0.96
C GLY A 564 29.54 -8.43 0.48
N TYR A 565 28.82 -7.67 1.31
CA TYR A 565 29.17 -7.44 2.71
C TYR A 565 28.30 -8.28 3.65
N LYS A 566 28.93 -9.28 4.32
CA LYS A 566 28.45 -9.82 5.60
C LYS A 566 29.27 -9.13 6.68
N PRO A 567 28.65 -8.38 7.62
CA PRO A 567 29.38 -7.95 8.81
C PRO A 567 29.74 -9.21 9.61
N THR A 568 31.02 -9.41 9.86
CA THR A 568 31.52 -10.38 10.85
C THR A 568 31.16 -9.94 12.24
#